data_1595a9924bfd23281fd2573a6c987a66
#
_entry.id   1595a9924bfd23281fd2573a6c987a66
#
_cell.length_a   1.000
_cell.length_b   1.000
_cell.length_c   1.000
_cell.angle_alpha   90.00
_cell.angle_beta   90.00
_cell.angle_gamma   90.00
#
_symmetry.space_group_name_H-M   'P 1'
#
loop_
_entity.id
_entity.type
_entity.pdbx_description
1 polymer ?
#
loop_
_entity_poly.entity_id
_entity_poly.type
_entity_poly.pdbx_seq_one_letter_code
_entity_poly.pdbx_strand_id
1 'polypeptide(L)'
;MAEETEKTKLEQERDELDKLIGKGVTFEVEDVRFRVEKRFFGLLKKRIPETYKRKFSIQEPTLGTLDRLSREWVEFEFDNERLKSAEGMKAARTMAAKHAIRCAKVVALAVLGSDLLIAKPGKHGVVRYVEDAKALKELTNLFARTIKPSLLHRLVVLIGAMCNLGDFCNSIRLMQTERTTTPIRIEDNGV
;
A
#
# COMPACT_ATOMS: atom_id res chain seq x y z
N MET A 1 -6.34 -7.74 39.44
CA MET A 1 -6.11 -9.00 38.70
C MET A 1 -6.68 -9.01 37.27
N ALA A 2 -7.94 -8.63 37.00
CA ALA A 2 -8.48 -8.58 35.63
C ALA A 2 -7.84 -7.48 34.76
N GLU A 3 -7.65 -6.29 35.29
CA GLU A 3 -7.01 -5.16 34.58
C GLU A 3 -5.52 -5.38 34.28
N GLU A 4 -4.78 -6.08 35.15
CA GLU A 4 -3.37 -6.44 34.88
C GLU A 4 -3.25 -7.49 33.77
N THR A 5 -4.24 -8.39 33.66
CA THR A 5 -4.25 -9.42 32.61
C THR A 5 -4.63 -8.83 31.26
N GLU A 6 -5.48 -7.80 31.20
CA GLU A 6 -5.79 -7.06 29.96
C GLU A 6 -4.61 -6.18 29.50
N LYS A 7 -3.95 -5.48 30.41
CA LYS A 7 -2.73 -4.72 30.09
C LYS A 7 -1.63 -5.61 29.50
N THR A 8 -1.38 -6.76 30.11
CA THR A 8 -0.37 -7.72 29.59
C THR A 8 -0.74 -8.28 28.23
N LYS A 9 -2.02 -8.51 27.94
CA LYS A 9 -2.47 -8.92 26.60
C LYS A 9 -2.26 -7.84 25.55
N LEU A 10 -2.60 -6.59 25.85
CA LEU A 10 -2.41 -5.45 24.94
C LEU A 10 -0.93 -5.20 24.65
N GLU A 11 -0.06 -5.36 25.64
CA GLU A 11 1.39 -5.25 25.47
C GLU A 11 1.93 -6.39 24.59
N GLN A 12 1.46 -7.61 24.76
CA GLN A 12 1.82 -8.75 23.92
C GLN A 12 1.34 -8.57 22.46
N GLU A 13 0.11 -8.13 22.25
CA GLU A 13 -0.42 -7.84 20.92
C GLU A 13 0.38 -6.73 20.23
N ARG A 14 0.78 -5.71 20.97
CA ARG A 14 1.64 -4.63 20.46
C ARG A 14 3.01 -5.15 20.05
N ASP A 15 3.66 -5.95 20.89
CA ASP A 15 4.96 -6.56 20.60
C ASP A 15 4.91 -7.49 19.39
N GLU A 16 3.80 -8.20 19.18
CA GLU A 16 3.59 -9.05 18.01
C GLU A 16 3.40 -8.22 16.73
N LEU A 17 2.65 -7.10 16.82
CA LEU A 17 2.49 -6.14 15.74
C LEU A 17 3.82 -5.48 15.37
N ASP A 18 4.59 -5.03 16.35
CA ASP A 18 5.91 -4.41 16.12
C ASP A 18 6.89 -5.39 15.46
N LYS A 19 6.86 -6.67 15.85
CA LYS A 19 7.64 -7.72 15.18
C LYS A 19 7.16 -7.98 13.75
N LEU A 20 5.87 -7.93 13.50
CA LEU A 20 5.29 -8.07 12.16
C LEU A 20 5.71 -6.91 11.26
N ILE A 21 5.59 -5.67 11.76
CA ILE A 21 5.98 -4.44 11.08
C ILE A 21 7.47 -4.50 10.72
N GLY A 22 8.34 -4.85 11.67
CA GLY A 22 9.78 -4.91 11.44
C GLY A 22 10.24 -6.00 10.46
N LYS A 23 9.50 -7.13 10.34
CA LYS A 23 9.83 -8.24 9.42
C LYS A 23 9.21 -8.10 8.04
N GLY A 24 8.14 -7.33 7.93
CA GLY A 24 7.33 -7.28 6.72
C GLY A 24 6.52 -8.56 6.48
N VAL A 25 5.63 -8.50 5.50
CA VAL A 25 4.75 -9.59 5.09
C VAL A 25 5.07 -10.02 3.68
N THR A 26 5.15 -11.33 3.45
CA THR A 26 5.42 -11.88 2.12
C THR A 26 4.22 -12.65 1.58
N PHE A 27 3.97 -12.51 0.28
CA PHE A 27 2.96 -13.29 -0.43
C PHE A 27 3.45 -13.67 -1.82
N GLU A 28 2.79 -14.65 -2.43
CA GLU A 28 3.13 -15.14 -3.76
C GLU A 28 1.93 -15.02 -4.70
N VAL A 29 2.21 -14.69 -5.95
CA VAL A 29 1.22 -14.71 -7.03
C VAL A 29 1.78 -15.48 -8.22
N GLU A 30 0.89 -16.02 -9.04
CA GLU A 30 1.27 -16.66 -10.29
C GLU A 30 1.51 -15.60 -11.38
N ASP A 31 2.68 -15.61 -11.97
CA ASP A 31 3.04 -14.76 -13.12
C ASP A 31 3.43 -15.60 -14.31
N VAL A 32 3.43 -15.02 -15.51
CA VAL A 32 3.74 -15.72 -16.76
C VAL A 32 4.96 -15.08 -17.38
N ARG A 33 5.98 -15.90 -17.62
CA ARG A 33 7.14 -15.52 -18.42
C ARG A 33 7.14 -16.26 -19.73
N PHE A 34 7.76 -15.68 -20.75
CA PHE A 34 7.92 -16.33 -22.02
C PHE A 34 9.33 -16.91 -22.14
N ARG A 35 9.43 -18.24 -22.19
CA ARG A 35 10.66 -18.93 -22.51
C ARG A 35 10.83 -18.96 -24.04
N VAL A 36 12.01 -18.58 -24.51
CA VAL A 36 12.34 -18.62 -25.95
C VAL A 36 12.99 -19.97 -26.27
N GLU A 37 12.27 -20.83 -26.97
CA GLU A 37 12.86 -22.03 -27.54
C GLU A 37 13.41 -21.73 -28.93
N LYS A 38 14.68 -22.08 -29.14
CA LYS A 38 15.34 -22.01 -30.45
C LYS A 38 15.17 -23.36 -31.14
N ARG A 39 14.50 -23.38 -32.29
CA ARG A 39 14.38 -24.56 -33.15
C ARG A 39 15.16 -24.34 -34.44
N PHE A 40 15.56 -25.44 -35.12
CA PHE A 40 16.35 -25.41 -36.38
C PHE A 40 17.62 -24.54 -36.26
N PHE A 41 18.59 -24.99 -35.44
CA PHE A 41 19.88 -24.30 -35.29
C PHE A 41 19.78 -22.81 -34.95
N GLY A 42 18.68 -22.39 -34.34
CA GLY A 42 18.47 -20.98 -33.89
C GLY A 42 17.76 -20.09 -34.90
N LEU A 43 17.39 -20.59 -36.07
CA LEU A 43 16.67 -19.83 -37.11
C LEU A 43 15.19 -19.51 -36.73
N LEU A 44 14.54 -20.42 -35.97
CA LEU A 44 13.16 -20.22 -35.51
C LEU A 44 13.13 -20.04 -33.99
N LYS A 45 12.60 -18.92 -33.55
CA LYS A 45 12.37 -18.62 -32.11
C LYS A 45 10.88 -18.77 -31.79
N LYS A 46 10.53 -19.77 -30.98
CA LYS A 46 9.15 -19.93 -30.44
C LYS A 46 9.12 -19.43 -29.01
N ARG A 47 8.16 -18.56 -28.70
CA ARG A 47 7.89 -18.10 -27.32
C ARG A 47 6.85 -19.01 -26.70
N ILE A 48 7.21 -19.70 -25.64
CA ILE A 48 6.31 -20.60 -24.89
C ILE A 48 6.00 -19.92 -23.56
N PRO A 49 4.72 -19.72 -23.20
CA PRO A 49 4.36 -19.20 -21.89
C PRO A 49 4.66 -20.24 -20.81
N GLU A 50 5.31 -19.82 -19.74
CA GLU A 50 5.62 -20.64 -18.57
C GLU A 50 5.11 -19.92 -17.34
N THR A 51 4.25 -20.56 -16.54
CA THR A 51 3.75 -20.03 -15.29
C THR A 51 4.78 -20.26 -14.18
N TYR A 52 5.04 -19.23 -13.37
CA TYR A 52 5.94 -19.32 -12.23
C TYR A 52 5.39 -18.51 -11.05
N LYS A 53 5.80 -18.88 -9.83
CA LYS A 53 5.43 -18.13 -8.63
C LYS A 53 6.39 -16.96 -8.44
N ARG A 54 5.83 -15.76 -8.31
CA ARG A 54 6.57 -14.55 -7.99
C ARG A 54 6.27 -14.12 -6.57
N LYS A 55 7.32 -13.96 -5.76
CA LYS A 55 7.23 -13.58 -4.36
C LYS A 55 7.35 -12.07 -4.24
N PHE A 56 6.48 -11.48 -3.42
CA PHE A 56 6.46 -10.08 -3.08
C PHE A 56 6.53 -9.89 -1.58
N SER A 57 7.07 -8.76 -1.15
CA SER A 57 7.15 -8.35 0.24
C SER A 57 6.47 -6.99 0.42
N ILE A 58 5.72 -6.85 1.49
CA ILE A 58 5.18 -5.57 1.97
C ILE A 58 5.92 -5.25 3.25
N GLN A 59 6.48 -4.07 3.33
CA GLN A 59 7.17 -3.54 4.51
C GLN A 59 6.42 -2.30 5.03
N GLU A 60 6.81 -1.81 6.19
CA GLU A 60 6.30 -0.56 6.71
C GLU A 60 6.49 0.56 5.67
N PRO A 61 5.42 1.29 5.32
CA PRO A 61 5.51 2.31 4.29
C PRO A 61 6.30 3.52 4.78
N THR A 62 7.07 4.13 3.90
CA THR A 62 7.61 5.47 4.15
C THR A 62 6.46 6.49 4.18
N LEU A 63 6.69 7.67 4.76
CA LEU A 63 5.69 8.75 4.79
C LEU A 63 5.19 9.12 3.39
N GLY A 64 6.07 9.08 2.38
CA GLY A 64 5.68 9.33 0.99
C GLY A 64 4.79 8.23 0.41
N THR A 65 5.01 6.97 0.78
CA THR A 65 4.15 5.86 0.39
C THR A 65 2.82 5.90 1.13
N LEU A 66 2.85 6.26 2.43
CA LEU A 66 1.66 6.41 3.25
C LEU A 66 0.72 7.50 2.70
N ASP A 67 1.27 8.66 2.28
CA ASP A 67 0.50 9.73 1.61
C ASP A 67 -0.22 9.21 0.36
N ARG A 68 0.47 8.42 -0.48
CA ARG A 68 -0.12 7.87 -1.70
C ARG A 68 -1.19 6.82 -1.42
N LEU A 69 -0.96 5.95 -0.44
CA LEU A 69 -1.96 4.97 0.00
C LEU A 69 -3.20 5.68 0.53
N SER A 70 -3.01 6.72 1.36
CA SER A 70 -4.11 7.51 1.93
C SER A 70 -4.95 8.20 0.86
N ARG A 71 -4.34 8.73 -0.20
CA ARG A 71 -5.07 9.30 -1.35
C ARG A 71 -5.93 8.26 -2.05
N GLU A 72 -5.40 7.06 -2.28
CA GLU A 72 -6.22 5.99 -2.88
C GLU A 72 -7.38 5.58 -1.96
N TRP A 73 -7.17 5.52 -0.65
CA TRP A 73 -8.20 5.13 0.31
C TRP A 73 -9.34 6.15 0.42
N VAL A 74 -9.04 7.44 0.42
CA VAL A 74 -10.06 8.51 0.48
C VAL A 74 -11.02 8.44 -0.72
N GLU A 75 -10.55 7.92 -1.85
CA GLU A 75 -11.37 7.80 -3.06
C GLU A 75 -12.22 6.52 -3.12
N PHE A 76 -12.15 5.64 -2.11
CA PHE A 76 -13.09 4.53 -2.00
C PHE A 76 -14.44 5.02 -1.48
N GLU A 77 -15.41 5.12 -2.35
CA GLU A 77 -16.79 5.38 -1.97
C GLU A 77 -17.46 4.05 -1.61
N PHE A 78 -17.94 3.94 -0.38
CA PHE A 78 -18.60 2.75 0.11
C PHE A 78 -20.01 3.08 0.62
N ASP A 79 -21.03 2.62 -0.08
CA ASP A 79 -22.44 2.80 0.28
C ASP A 79 -22.97 1.53 0.96
N ASN A 80 -22.90 1.52 2.29
CA ASN A 80 -23.34 0.41 3.12
C ASN A 80 -24.85 0.18 3.03
N GLU A 81 -25.65 1.23 2.85
CA GLU A 81 -27.12 1.13 2.85
C GLU A 81 -27.59 0.43 1.58
N ARG A 82 -27.00 0.79 0.43
CA ARG A 82 -27.29 0.11 -0.84
C ARG A 82 -26.89 -1.36 -0.85
N LEU A 83 -25.78 -1.71 -0.20
CA LEU A 83 -25.37 -3.12 -0.12
C LEU A 83 -26.31 -3.99 0.71
N LYS A 84 -26.97 -3.41 1.72
CA LYS A 84 -27.94 -4.10 2.57
C LYS A 84 -29.35 -4.14 1.97
N SER A 85 -29.60 -3.39 0.91
CA SER A 85 -30.89 -3.32 0.23
C SER A 85 -31.14 -4.54 -0.67
N ALA A 86 -32.38 -4.68 -1.17
CA ALA A 86 -32.73 -5.71 -2.17
C ALA A 86 -31.87 -5.65 -3.46
N GLU A 87 -31.26 -4.49 -3.76
CA GLU A 87 -30.36 -4.30 -4.89
C GLU A 87 -28.85 -4.53 -4.53
N GLY A 88 -28.56 -5.08 -3.36
CA GLY A 88 -27.18 -5.23 -2.84
C GLY A 88 -26.23 -5.94 -3.79
N MET A 89 -26.69 -6.94 -4.53
CA MET A 89 -25.85 -7.63 -5.53
C MET A 89 -25.46 -6.72 -6.72
N LYS A 90 -26.40 -5.86 -7.17
CA LYS A 90 -26.13 -4.89 -8.24
C LYS A 90 -25.16 -3.81 -7.75
N ALA A 91 -25.34 -3.32 -6.53
CA ALA A 91 -24.43 -2.39 -5.89
C ALA A 91 -23.03 -2.99 -5.76
N ALA A 92 -22.90 -4.23 -5.28
CA ALA A 92 -21.60 -4.92 -5.16
C ALA A 92 -20.88 -5.08 -6.51
N ARG A 93 -21.60 -5.41 -7.58
CA ARG A 93 -21.02 -5.49 -8.94
C ARG A 93 -20.53 -4.12 -9.43
N THR A 94 -21.29 -3.06 -9.17
CA THR A 94 -20.91 -1.69 -9.53
C THR A 94 -19.65 -1.26 -8.78
N MET A 95 -19.57 -1.56 -7.49
CA MET A 95 -18.37 -1.30 -6.69
C MET A 95 -17.15 -2.08 -7.20
N ALA A 96 -17.32 -3.36 -7.52
CA ALA A 96 -16.24 -4.17 -8.08
C ALA A 96 -15.75 -3.57 -9.41
N ALA A 97 -16.64 -3.16 -10.31
CA ALA A 97 -16.28 -2.54 -11.57
C ALA A 97 -15.54 -1.19 -11.37
N LYS A 98 -15.95 -0.39 -10.37
CA LYS A 98 -15.36 0.92 -10.09
C LYS A 98 -13.98 0.82 -9.40
N HIS A 99 -13.80 -0.14 -8.50
CA HIS A 99 -12.67 -0.14 -7.56
C HIS A 99 -11.67 -1.28 -7.73
N ALA A 100 -11.94 -2.32 -8.54
CA ALA A 100 -11.06 -3.48 -8.67
C ALA A 100 -9.61 -3.11 -9.05
N ILE A 101 -9.42 -2.23 -10.04
CA ILE A 101 -8.08 -1.77 -10.46
C ILE A 101 -7.42 -0.90 -9.38
N ARG A 102 -8.21 -0.10 -8.66
CA ARG A 102 -7.72 0.71 -7.54
C ARG A 102 -7.24 -0.16 -6.38
N CYS A 103 -7.96 -1.24 -6.05
CA CYS A 103 -7.50 -2.22 -5.06
C CYS A 103 -6.14 -2.83 -5.45
N ALA A 104 -5.98 -3.21 -6.73
CA ALA A 104 -4.71 -3.71 -7.23
C ALA A 104 -3.60 -2.65 -7.15
N LYS A 105 -3.91 -1.38 -7.40
CA LYS A 105 -2.97 -0.25 -7.27
C LYS A 105 -2.52 -0.03 -5.82
N VAL A 106 -3.43 -0.13 -4.86
CA VAL A 106 -3.10 -0.05 -3.42
C VAL A 106 -2.09 -1.13 -3.04
N VAL A 107 -2.31 -2.37 -3.46
CA VAL A 107 -1.34 -3.46 -3.20
C VAL A 107 0.00 -3.19 -3.91
N ALA A 108 -0.01 -2.67 -5.14
CA ALA A 108 1.20 -2.32 -5.88
C ALA A 108 2.01 -1.20 -5.17
N LEU A 109 1.33 -0.18 -4.66
CA LEU A 109 1.95 0.89 -3.86
C LEU A 109 2.59 0.34 -2.58
N ALA A 110 1.88 -0.54 -1.86
CA ALA A 110 2.40 -1.15 -0.64
C ALA A 110 3.61 -2.06 -0.91
N VAL A 111 3.64 -2.78 -2.03
CA VAL A 111 4.77 -3.63 -2.44
C VAL A 111 5.98 -2.81 -2.88
N LEU A 112 5.76 -1.72 -3.63
CA LEU A 112 6.85 -0.84 -4.08
C LEU A 112 7.45 -0.07 -2.90
N GLY A 113 6.64 0.35 -1.94
CA GLY A 113 7.15 1.05 -0.77
C GLY A 113 8.09 2.21 -1.14
N SER A 114 9.32 2.18 -0.62
CA SER A 114 10.38 3.15 -0.95
C SER A 114 10.84 3.08 -2.40
N ASP A 115 10.76 1.90 -3.03
CA ASP A 115 11.25 1.66 -4.40
C ASP A 115 10.37 2.33 -5.48
N LEU A 116 9.20 2.87 -5.06
CA LEU A 116 8.39 3.70 -5.94
C LEU A 116 9.14 4.96 -6.41
N LEU A 117 10.06 5.46 -5.60
CA LEU A 117 10.83 6.67 -5.88
C LEU A 117 12.24 6.31 -6.34
N ILE A 118 12.51 6.45 -7.64
CA ILE A 118 13.83 6.23 -8.23
C ILE A 118 14.65 7.51 -8.22
N ALA A 119 15.91 7.38 -7.79
CA ALA A 119 16.85 8.49 -7.83
C ALA A 119 17.30 8.77 -9.27
N LYS A 120 17.18 10.00 -9.72
CA LYS A 120 17.68 10.47 -11.02
C LYS A 120 18.67 11.63 -10.84
N PRO A 121 19.69 11.73 -11.67
CA PRO A 121 20.59 12.89 -11.63
C PRO A 121 19.80 14.16 -12.03
N GLY A 122 19.88 15.17 -11.16
CA GLY A 122 19.35 16.51 -11.41
C GLY A 122 20.44 17.47 -11.88
N LYS A 123 20.06 18.74 -12.08
CA LYS A 123 21.03 19.78 -12.42
C LYS A 123 21.96 20.05 -11.25
N HIS A 124 23.23 20.38 -11.55
CA HIS A 124 24.27 20.71 -10.57
C HIS A 124 24.59 19.64 -9.51
N GLY A 125 24.45 18.35 -9.88
CA GLY A 125 24.78 17.23 -8.97
C GLY A 125 23.73 16.93 -7.90
N VAL A 126 22.58 17.59 -7.93
CA VAL A 126 21.47 17.33 -7.01
C VAL A 126 20.76 16.04 -7.42
N VAL A 127 20.44 15.18 -6.45
CA VAL A 127 19.62 13.99 -6.68
C VAL A 127 18.15 14.38 -6.69
N ARG A 128 17.43 13.99 -7.75
CA ARG A 128 15.98 14.16 -7.87
C ARG A 128 15.30 12.81 -7.76
N TYR A 129 14.30 12.71 -6.91
CA TYR A 129 13.46 11.51 -6.80
C TYR A 129 12.23 11.64 -7.69
N VAL A 130 12.00 10.63 -8.53
CA VAL A 130 10.87 10.59 -9.49
C VAL A 130 10.14 9.28 -9.32
N GLU A 131 8.81 9.30 -9.38
CA GLU A 131 8.01 8.08 -9.32
C GLU A 131 8.28 7.16 -10.50
N ASP A 132 8.45 5.86 -10.22
CA ASP A 132 8.46 4.82 -11.24
C ASP A 132 7.03 4.44 -11.62
N ALA A 133 6.40 5.32 -12.41
CA ALA A 133 5.04 5.09 -12.92
C ALA A 133 4.94 3.81 -13.78
N LYS A 134 6.06 3.37 -14.37
CA LYS A 134 6.10 2.15 -15.17
C LYS A 134 6.00 0.91 -14.28
N ALA A 135 6.84 0.82 -13.25
CA ALA A 135 6.80 -0.28 -12.30
C ALA A 135 5.44 -0.33 -11.58
N LEU A 136 4.90 0.82 -11.16
CA LEU A 136 3.58 0.89 -10.54
C LEU A 136 2.49 0.35 -11.47
N LYS A 137 2.48 0.74 -12.74
CA LYS A 137 1.51 0.28 -13.73
C LYS A 137 1.64 -1.23 -14.01
N GLU A 138 2.86 -1.73 -14.15
CA GLU A 138 3.13 -3.15 -14.38
C GLU A 138 2.65 -4.02 -13.20
N LEU A 139 2.97 -3.63 -11.97
CA LEU A 139 2.50 -4.35 -10.78
C LEU A 139 0.98 -4.24 -10.61
N THR A 140 0.39 -3.07 -10.85
CA THR A 140 -1.07 -2.91 -10.81
C THR A 140 -1.75 -3.88 -11.77
N ASN A 141 -1.27 -3.99 -13.01
CA ASN A 141 -1.82 -4.90 -14.01
C ASN A 141 -1.62 -6.38 -13.62
N LEU A 142 -0.45 -6.72 -13.05
CA LEU A 142 -0.18 -8.07 -12.56
C LEU A 142 -1.16 -8.43 -11.44
N PHE A 143 -1.30 -7.60 -10.44
CA PHE A 143 -2.16 -7.84 -9.29
C PHE A 143 -3.64 -7.84 -9.65
N ALA A 144 -4.09 -6.96 -10.55
CA ALA A 144 -5.45 -6.99 -11.07
C ALA A 144 -5.82 -8.33 -11.74
N ARG A 145 -4.82 -8.99 -12.35
CA ARG A 145 -4.99 -10.29 -13.01
C ARG A 145 -4.90 -11.48 -12.04
N THR A 146 -4.08 -11.37 -10.99
CA THR A 146 -3.66 -12.54 -10.19
C THR A 146 -4.24 -12.59 -8.79
N ILE A 147 -4.54 -11.43 -8.18
CA ILE A 147 -5.07 -11.37 -6.82
C ILE A 147 -6.56 -11.69 -6.82
N LYS A 148 -6.92 -12.74 -6.07
CA LYS A 148 -8.32 -13.09 -5.81
C LYS A 148 -8.89 -12.26 -4.66
N PRO A 149 -10.22 -12.04 -4.58
CA PRO A 149 -10.83 -11.26 -3.51
C PRO A 149 -10.48 -11.74 -2.09
N SER A 150 -10.37 -13.04 -1.88
CA SER A 150 -9.98 -13.63 -0.59
C SER A 150 -8.54 -13.30 -0.19
N LEU A 151 -7.61 -13.25 -1.14
CA LEU A 151 -6.25 -12.82 -0.91
C LEU A 151 -6.20 -11.30 -0.71
N LEU A 152 -6.95 -10.53 -1.51
CA LEU A 152 -7.05 -9.08 -1.36
C LEU A 152 -7.49 -8.68 0.05
N HIS A 153 -8.54 -9.33 0.59
CA HIS A 153 -9.00 -9.05 1.95
C HIS A 153 -7.88 -9.20 2.99
N ARG A 154 -7.14 -10.31 2.94
CA ARG A 154 -6.00 -10.54 3.83
C ARG A 154 -4.91 -9.49 3.66
N LEU A 155 -4.57 -9.14 2.41
CA LEU A 155 -3.55 -8.13 2.12
C LEU A 155 -3.96 -6.75 2.64
N VAL A 156 -5.23 -6.35 2.49
CA VAL A 156 -5.72 -5.04 2.98
C VAL A 156 -5.62 -4.94 4.50
N VAL A 157 -5.98 -6.01 5.23
CA VAL A 157 -5.82 -6.05 6.69
C VAL A 157 -4.34 -5.88 7.08
N LEU A 158 -3.44 -6.62 6.41
CA LEU A 158 -2.00 -6.56 6.66
C LEU A 158 -1.43 -5.18 6.31
N ILE A 159 -1.79 -4.60 5.15
CA ILE A 159 -1.37 -3.25 4.75
C ILE A 159 -1.83 -2.22 5.79
N GLY A 160 -3.09 -2.33 6.28
CA GLY A 160 -3.61 -1.46 7.33
C GLY A 160 -2.79 -1.54 8.62
N ALA A 161 -2.43 -2.75 9.06
CA ALA A 161 -1.58 -2.95 10.23
C ALA A 161 -0.17 -2.38 10.01
N MET A 162 0.43 -2.63 8.82
CA MET A 162 1.77 -2.14 8.47
C MET A 162 1.86 -0.62 8.36
N CYS A 163 0.76 0.07 8.04
CA CYS A 163 0.72 1.53 7.97
C CYS A 163 0.89 2.23 9.31
N ASN A 164 0.73 1.51 10.44
CA ASN A 164 0.97 2.00 11.79
C ASN A 164 0.42 3.43 12.04
N LEU A 165 -0.84 3.65 11.64
CA LEU A 165 -1.48 4.96 11.72
C LEU A 165 -1.58 5.48 13.17
N GLY A 166 -1.55 4.58 14.17
CA GLY A 166 -1.53 4.94 15.57
C GLY A 166 -0.28 5.74 15.94
N ASP A 167 0.89 5.24 15.61
CA ASP A 167 2.16 5.91 15.89
C ASP A 167 2.32 7.17 15.04
N PHE A 168 1.84 7.16 13.79
CA PHE A 168 1.79 8.35 12.96
C PHE A 168 0.96 9.48 13.60
N CYS A 169 -0.26 9.18 14.07
CA CYS A 169 -1.12 10.15 14.77
C CYS A 169 -0.52 10.63 16.08
N ASN A 170 0.11 9.73 16.85
CA ASN A 170 0.82 10.08 18.07
C ASN A 170 1.99 11.02 17.81
N SER A 171 2.76 10.78 16.73
CA SER A 171 3.85 11.65 16.32
C SER A 171 3.35 13.06 15.98
N ILE A 172 2.24 13.20 15.25
CA ILE A 172 1.62 14.51 14.97
C ILE A 172 1.21 15.19 16.28
N ARG A 173 0.59 14.45 17.22
CA ARG A 173 0.19 15.00 18.52
C ARG A 173 1.40 15.53 19.29
N LEU A 174 2.51 14.78 19.34
CA LEU A 174 3.75 15.22 19.98
C LEU A 174 4.31 16.49 19.33
N MET A 175 4.35 16.57 18.01
CA MET A 175 4.78 17.77 17.30
C MET A 175 3.91 18.99 17.58
N GLN A 176 2.62 18.80 17.90
CA GLN A 176 1.72 19.87 18.29
C GLN A 176 1.96 20.33 19.75
N THR A 177 2.25 19.40 20.67
CA THR A 177 2.43 19.71 22.09
C THR A 177 3.78 20.36 22.39
N GLU A 178 4.81 20.07 21.59
CA GLU A 178 6.16 20.66 21.74
C GLU A 178 6.30 22.07 21.13
N ARG A 179 5.23 22.68 20.64
CA ARG A 179 5.22 24.09 20.26
C ARG A 179 5.39 24.97 21.50
N THR A 180 6.61 25.34 21.81
CA THR A 180 6.96 26.24 22.93
C THR A 180 6.57 27.71 22.70
N THR A 181 6.16 28.05 21.47
CA THR A 181 5.70 29.41 21.11
C THR A 181 4.41 29.35 20.33
N THR A 182 3.32 29.75 20.97
CA THR A 182 2.13 30.19 20.24
C THR A 182 2.48 31.52 19.58
N PRO A 183 2.34 31.68 18.24
CA PRO A 183 2.54 32.97 17.60
C PRO A 183 1.48 33.94 18.18
N ILE A 184 1.92 34.89 18.99
CA ILE A 184 1.10 36.00 19.45
C ILE A 184 0.92 36.90 18.21
N ARG A 185 -0.31 36.99 17.71
CA ARG A 185 -0.66 37.95 16.67
C ARG A 185 -0.49 39.34 17.30
N ILE A 186 0.49 40.09 16.87
CA ILE A 186 0.59 41.49 17.19
C ILE A 186 -0.55 42.16 16.43
N GLU A 187 -1.66 42.46 17.12
CA GLU A 187 -2.65 43.34 16.56
C GLU A 187 -2.01 44.73 16.52
N ASP A 188 -1.83 45.25 15.33
CA ASP A 188 -1.47 46.65 15.09
C ASP A 188 -2.64 47.48 15.67
N ASN A 189 -2.49 47.95 16.91
CA ASN A 189 -3.31 49.01 17.43
C ASN A 189 -2.88 50.28 16.73
N GLY A 190 -3.50 50.49 15.54
CA GLY A 190 -3.34 51.75 14.80
C GLY A 190 -3.76 52.93 15.68
N VAL A 191 -2.81 53.82 15.82
CA VAL A 191 -3.01 55.17 16.30
C VAL A 191 -3.64 56.00 15.19
#